data_4a273718043df923ba733807ec78482a
#
_entry.id   4a273718043df923ba733807ec78482a
#
_cell.length_a   1.000
_cell.length_b   1.000
_cell.length_c   1.000
_cell.angle_alpha   90.00
_cell.angle_beta   90.00
_cell.angle_gamma   90.00
#
_symmetry.space_group_name_H-M   'P 1'
#
loop_
_entity.id
_entity.type
_entity.pdbx_description
1 polymer ?
#
loop_
_entity_poly.entity_id
_entity_poly.type
_entity_poly.pdbx_seq_one_letter_code
_entity_poly.pdbx_strand_id
1 'polypeptide(L)'
;MGVEPQERFMGKTFAEKVLAKKAGVEGVVPGQIVTVRPDHLLMHDNTSAIVSKVSEDLKTYGLVSRDLPVIAIDHVVPAVDEKTALGHAKIREFVKAYGVSHFFDVGEGVCHQLMVEKGLALPGQLVLGSDSHTCMYGALNVFSTGIDRTEAAVLLLTGETWLRVPETIRVAISGVFPRGVMGKDLVLRIIGDMGADGANYMAVEFHGDLSGLPQDDRFTVANMGIEMGAKLAAFPVDSVTEAYLAEHAPGASFEPLWADCDAAYRRELTYDLSRLEPVVARPHAVDNVSSISEVKGLPIQQAFLGTCTNGRLSDLREAASVLKGKRVAHGVRLLVIPASRSIFQAALADGTLAALVDAGAMVGPPGCGPCLGAHLGLLAPGERCISSSNRNFQGRMGSKDAEVFLGSPLTVAASALTGVLTDPRDLLE
;
A
#
# COMPACT_ATOMS: atom_id res chain seq x y z
N MET A 1 28.38 14.85 -46.34
CA MET A 1 28.37 13.65 -45.51
C MET A 1 27.84 14.08 -44.15
N GLY A 2 26.54 13.92 -43.93
CA GLY A 2 25.93 14.19 -42.64
C GLY A 2 26.24 13.01 -41.71
N VAL A 3 26.88 13.28 -40.62
CA VAL A 3 27.02 12.33 -39.52
C VAL A 3 25.63 12.27 -38.84
N GLU A 4 24.90 11.15 -39.07
CA GLU A 4 23.73 10.84 -38.27
C GLU A 4 24.17 10.81 -36.79
N PRO A 5 23.44 11.46 -35.88
CA PRO A 5 23.74 11.33 -34.46
C PRO A 5 23.56 9.84 -34.10
N GLN A 6 24.63 9.17 -33.67
CA GLN A 6 24.53 7.89 -33.02
C GLN A 6 23.52 8.07 -31.86
N GLU A 7 22.35 7.47 -32.00
CA GLU A 7 21.44 7.26 -30.86
C GLU A 7 22.29 6.54 -29.80
N ARG A 8 22.75 7.28 -28.80
CA ARG A 8 23.28 6.69 -27.59
C ARG A 8 22.15 5.84 -27.03
N PHE A 9 22.29 4.53 -27.09
CA PHE A 9 21.42 3.62 -26.35
C PHE A 9 21.59 3.98 -24.87
N MET A 10 20.72 4.84 -24.37
CA MET A 10 20.63 5.14 -22.94
C MET A 10 20.13 3.87 -22.26
N GLY A 11 20.65 3.59 -21.08
CA GLY A 11 20.22 2.47 -20.26
C GLY A 11 18.72 2.58 -19.92
N LYS A 12 18.11 1.48 -19.57
CA LYS A 12 16.68 1.33 -19.34
C LYS A 12 16.35 1.38 -17.85
N THR A 13 15.26 2.03 -17.50
CA THR A 13 14.67 2.03 -16.17
C THR A 13 14.06 0.65 -15.85
N PHE A 14 13.77 0.40 -14.58
CA PHE A 14 13.05 -0.81 -14.16
C PHE A 14 11.71 -0.95 -14.88
N ALA A 15 10.94 0.15 -14.94
CA ALA A 15 9.65 0.15 -15.60
C ALA A 15 9.74 -0.23 -17.09
N GLU A 16 10.71 0.30 -17.82
CA GLU A 16 10.94 -0.05 -19.24
C GLU A 16 11.30 -1.52 -19.41
N LYS A 17 12.19 -2.05 -18.54
CA LYS A 17 12.61 -3.47 -18.63
C LYS A 17 11.47 -4.44 -18.37
N VAL A 18 10.66 -4.21 -17.33
CA VAL A 18 9.53 -5.10 -17.02
C VAL A 18 8.49 -5.04 -18.14
N LEU A 19 8.14 -3.84 -18.62
CA LEU A 19 7.13 -3.70 -19.67
C LEU A 19 7.61 -4.27 -21.02
N ALA A 20 8.87 -4.11 -21.38
CA ALA A 20 9.44 -4.77 -22.57
C ALA A 20 9.34 -6.30 -22.48
N LYS A 21 9.74 -6.88 -21.33
CA LYS A 21 9.64 -8.32 -21.07
C LYS A 21 8.20 -8.83 -21.15
N LYS A 22 7.23 -8.11 -20.54
CA LYS A 22 5.81 -8.50 -20.50
C LYS A 22 5.06 -8.27 -21.81
N ALA A 23 5.58 -7.39 -22.66
CA ALA A 23 5.12 -7.19 -24.03
C ALA A 23 5.79 -8.14 -25.04
N GLY A 24 6.84 -8.86 -24.66
CA GLY A 24 7.60 -9.74 -25.55
C GLY A 24 8.39 -9.00 -26.63
N VAL A 25 8.88 -7.79 -26.31
CA VAL A 25 9.67 -6.95 -27.24
C VAL A 25 11.07 -6.69 -26.67
N GLU A 26 12.04 -6.36 -27.53
CA GLU A 26 13.44 -6.13 -27.11
C GLU A 26 13.60 -4.89 -26.23
N GLY A 27 12.77 -3.86 -26.45
CA GLY A 27 12.83 -2.63 -25.67
C GLY A 27 11.61 -1.74 -25.88
N VAL A 28 11.40 -0.84 -24.96
CA VAL A 28 10.34 0.17 -25.01
C VAL A 28 10.90 1.53 -24.61
N VAL A 29 10.15 2.59 -24.88
CA VAL A 29 10.51 3.97 -24.49
C VAL A 29 9.32 4.63 -23.78
N PRO A 30 9.58 5.60 -22.89
CA PRO A 30 8.53 6.36 -22.21
C PRO A 30 7.53 6.96 -23.22
N GLY A 31 6.23 6.87 -22.89
CA GLY A 31 5.13 7.31 -23.74
C GLY A 31 4.61 6.26 -24.73
N GLN A 32 5.37 5.22 -25.04
CA GLN A 32 4.95 4.12 -25.89
C GLN A 32 3.79 3.34 -25.26
N ILE A 33 2.81 2.93 -26.05
CA ILE A 33 1.73 2.03 -25.64
C ILE A 33 2.12 0.61 -26.03
N VAL A 34 2.06 -0.30 -25.09
CA VAL A 34 2.39 -1.73 -25.28
C VAL A 34 1.27 -2.61 -24.74
N THR A 35 1.00 -3.72 -25.42
CA THR A 35 0.13 -4.78 -24.91
C THR A 35 0.94 -5.69 -24.01
N VAL A 36 0.46 -5.93 -22.79
CA VAL A 36 1.15 -6.71 -21.76
C VAL A 36 0.25 -7.80 -21.19
N ARG A 37 0.87 -8.86 -20.66
CA ARG A 37 0.21 -9.95 -19.97
C ARG A 37 0.67 -9.96 -18.51
N PRO A 38 -0.21 -9.57 -17.57
CA PRO A 38 0.12 -9.61 -16.15
C PRO A 38 0.22 -11.05 -15.64
N ASP A 39 1.05 -11.24 -14.60
CA ASP A 39 1.14 -12.52 -13.89
C ASP A 39 -0.08 -12.73 -12.98
N HIS A 40 -0.58 -11.65 -12.37
CA HIS A 40 -1.78 -11.68 -11.54
C HIS A 40 -2.65 -10.44 -11.74
N LEU A 41 -3.95 -10.63 -11.52
CA LEU A 41 -4.99 -9.60 -11.43
C LEU A 41 -5.57 -9.63 -10.01
N LEU A 42 -5.22 -8.65 -9.18
CA LEU A 42 -5.82 -8.49 -7.86
C LEU A 42 -7.23 -7.90 -7.97
N MET A 43 -8.17 -8.53 -7.27
CA MET A 43 -9.53 -8.02 -7.09
C MET A 43 -9.95 -8.14 -5.62
N HIS A 44 -10.90 -7.32 -5.19
CA HIS A 44 -11.40 -7.30 -3.81
C HIS A 44 -12.92 -7.33 -3.79
N ASP A 45 -13.59 -6.75 -2.78
CA ASP A 45 -15.06 -6.69 -2.65
C ASP A 45 -15.76 -6.16 -3.92
N ASN A 46 -15.05 -5.41 -4.78
CA ASN A 46 -15.59 -4.93 -6.05
C ASN A 46 -15.70 -6.02 -7.15
N THR A 47 -15.22 -7.23 -6.91
CA THR A 47 -15.24 -8.36 -7.85
C THR A 47 -16.64 -8.65 -8.38
N SER A 48 -17.67 -8.61 -7.52
CA SER A 48 -19.04 -8.86 -7.97
C SER A 48 -19.50 -7.87 -9.06
N ALA A 49 -19.09 -6.59 -8.94
CA ALA A 49 -19.38 -5.58 -9.94
C ALA A 49 -18.55 -5.75 -11.22
N ILE A 50 -17.29 -6.18 -11.11
CA ILE A 50 -16.41 -6.47 -12.25
C ILE A 50 -16.98 -7.61 -13.07
N VAL A 51 -17.26 -8.76 -12.43
CA VAL A 51 -17.79 -9.97 -13.07
C VAL A 51 -19.15 -9.73 -13.71
N SER A 52 -20.00 -8.89 -13.09
CA SER A 52 -21.31 -8.57 -13.65
C SER A 52 -21.23 -7.87 -15.02
N LYS A 53 -20.15 -7.16 -15.32
CA LYS A 53 -19.95 -6.49 -16.61
C LYS A 53 -19.74 -7.45 -17.78
N VAL A 54 -19.18 -8.63 -17.50
CA VAL A 54 -18.76 -9.61 -18.50
C VAL A 54 -19.39 -11.00 -18.24
N SER A 55 -20.50 -11.04 -17.52
CA SER A 55 -21.11 -12.30 -17.09
C SER A 55 -21.54 -13.19 -18.26
N GLU A 56 -22.07 -12.63 -19.34
CA GLU A 56 -22.48 -13.39 -20.53
C GLU A 56 -21.26 -13.86 -21.34
N ASP A 57 -20.23 -13.03 -21.45
CA ASP A 57 -18.98 -13.41 -22.11
C ASP A 57 -18.26 -14.52 -21.35
N LEU A 58 -18.23 -14.45 -20.02
CA LEU A 58 -17.68 -15.51 -19.17
C LEU A 58 -18.42 -16.83 -19.33
N LYS A 59 -19.75 -16.84 -19.49
CA LYS A 59 -20.51 -18.06 -19.77
C LYS A 59 -20.16 -18.64 -21.13
N THR A 60 -19.89 -17.78 -22.12
CA THR A 60 -19.64 -18.17 -23.50
C THR A 60 -18.20 -18.64 -23.70
N TYR A 61 -17.22 -17.89 -23.19
CA TYR A 61 -15.80 -18.05 -23.48
C TYR A 61 -15.01 -18.62 -22.29
N GLY A 62 -15.57 -18.61 -21.09
CA GLY A 62 -14.89 -18.99 -19.86
C GLY A 62 -13.92 -17.95 -19.34
N LEU A 63 -13.23 -18.29 -18.27
CA LEU A 63 -12.14 -17.52 -17.69
C LEU A 63 -10.84 -17.87 -18.41
N VAL A 64 -10.04 -16.88 -18.83
CA VAL A 64 -8.78 -17.11 -19.57
C VAL A 64 -7.79 -17.97 -18.77
N SER A 65 -7.70 -17.76 -17.46
CA SER A 65 -6.88 -18.54 -16.54
C SER A 65 -7.46 -18.51 -15.14
N ARG A 66 -7.43 -19.65 -14.44
CA ARG A 66 -7.85 -19.73 -13.04
C ARG A 66 -6.82 -19.17 -12.07
N ASP A 67 -5.57 -19.06 -12.51
CA ASP A 67 -4.44 -18.59 -11.70
C ASP A 67 -4.20 -17.08 -11.84
N LEU A 68 -4.76 -16.45 -12.88
CA LEU A 68 -4.63 -15.00 -13.10
C LEU A 68 -5.32 -14.17 -11.99
N PRO A 69 -6.60 -14.41 -11.63
CA PRO A 69 -7.25 -13.62 -10.61
C PRO A 69 -6.84 -14.04 -9.20
N VAL A 70 -6.48 -13.05 -8.38
CA VAL A 70 -6.31 -13.17 -6.94
C VAL A 70 -7.42 -12.35 -6.29
N ILE A 71 -8.31 -12.99 -5.54
CA ILE A 71 -9.50 -12.35 -5.00
C ILE A 71 -9.46 -12.39 -3.47
N ALA A 72 -9.64 -11.23 -2.83
CA ALA A 72 -9.79 -11.12 -1.38
C ALA A 72 -11.08 -10.37 -1.04
N ILE A 73 -11.81 -10.82 -0.02
CA ILE A 73 -12.93 -10.09 0.57
C ILE A 73 -12.42 -9.43 1.85
N ASP A 74 -12.12 -8.12 1.80
CA ASP A 74 -11.33 -7.44 2.83
C ASP A 74 -11.77 -6.00 3.17
N HIS A 75 -12.51 -5.33 2.27
CA HIS A 75 -12.81 -3.90 2.43
C HIS A 75 -13.99 -3.64 3.36
N VAL A 76 -15.05 -4.46 3.28
CA VAL A 76 -16.27 -4.29 4.09
C VAL A 76 -16.56 -5.58 4.84
N VAL A 77 -15.70 -5.91 5.80
CA VAL A 77 -15.72 -7.19 6.52
C VAL A 77 -15.73 -7.00 8.05
N PRO A 78 -16.63 -7.70 8.76
CA PRO A 78 -17.81 -8.42 8.25
C PRO A 78 -18.74 -7.51 7.44
N ALA A 79 -19.65 -8.11 6.65
CA ALA A 79 -20.61 -7.34 5.86
C ALA A 79 -21.46 -6.42 6.76
N VAL A 80 -21.62 -5.15 6.37
CA VAL A 80 -22.33 -4.14 7.16
C VAL A 80 -23.82 -4.06 6.86
N ASP A 81 -24.23 -4.60 5.70
CA ASP A 81 -25.61 -4.63 5.25
C ASP A 81 -25.88 -5.85 4.34
N GLU A 82 -27.15 -6.08 4.02
CA GLU A 82 -27.60 -7.16 3.15
C GLU A 82 -27.00 -7.06 1.74
N LYS A 83 -26.86 -5.86 1.19
CA LYS A 83 -26.30 -5.63 -0.15
C LYS A 83 -24.84 -6.07 -0.21
N THR A 84 -24.05 -5.75 0.81
CA THR A 84 -22.66 -6.18 0.95
C THR A 84 -22.58 -7.69 1.07
N ALA A 85 -23.41 -8.31 1.94
CA ALA A 85 -23.47 -9.75 2.12
C ALA A 85 -23.81 -10.48 0.82
N LEU A 86 -24.77 -9.96 0.03
CA LEU A 86 -25.10 -10.47 -1.29
C LEU A 86 -23.93 -10.34 -2.27
N GLY A 87 -23.17 -9.24 -2.22
CA GLY A 87 -21.96 -9.05 -3.01
C GLY A 87 -20.92 -10.15 -2.70
N HIS A 88 -20.67 -10.42 -1.42
CA HIS A 88 -19.77 -11.48 -0.97
C HIS A 88 -20.22 -12.88 -1.42
N ALA A 89 -21.54 -13.16 -1.36
CA ALA A 89 -22.11 -14.43 -1.84
C ALA A 89 -21.86 -14.62 -3.34
N LYS A 90 -22.07 -13.59 -4.17
CA LYS A 90 -21.79 -13.61 -5.61
C LYS A 90 -20.32 -13.85 -5.92
N ILE A 91 -19.40 -13.27 -5.13
CA ILE A 91 -17.96 -13.50 -5.29
C ILE A 91 -17.65 -14.99 -5.04
N ARG A 92 -18.16 -15.58 -3.95
CA ARG A 92 -17.96 -17.00 -3.65
C ARG A 92 -18.54 -17.92 -4.72
N GLU A 93 -19.72 -17.58 -5.28
CA GLU A 93 -20.34 -18.30 -6.41
C GLU A 93 -19.43 -18.25 -7.65
N PHE A 94 -18.91 -17.07 -7.99
CA PHE A 94 -17.98 -16.90 -9.11
C PHE A 94 -16.71 -17.73 -8.91
N VAL A 95 -16.07 -17.64 -7.75
CA VAL A 95 -14.86 -18.41 -7.41
C VAL A 95 -15.10 -19.91 -7.57
N LYS A 96 -16.24 -20.39 -7.06
CA LYS A 96 -16.62 -21.81 -7.18
C LYS A 96 -16.92 -22.21 -8.62
N ALA A 97 -17.68 -21.41 -9.36
CA ALA A 97 -18.12 -21.72 -10.72
C ALA A 97 -16.94 -21.80 -11.70
N TYR A 98 -15.94 -20.93 -11.56
CA TYR A 98 -14.79 -20.84 -12.46
C TYR A 98 -13.52 -21.48 -11.90
N GLY A 99 -13.55 -21.98 -10.66
CA GLY A 99 -12.43 -22.66 -10.01
C GLY A 99 -11.22 -21.76 -9.81
N VAL A 100 -11.44 -20.50 -9.40
CA VAL A 100 -10.35 -19.53 -9.14
C VAL A 100 -9.39 -20.08 -8.10
N SER A 101 -8.09 -20.10 -8.41
CA SER A 101 -7.06 -20.74 -7.58
C SER A 101 -6.72 -19.95 -6.32
N HIS A 102 -6.78 -18.61 -6.40
CA HIS A 102 -6.35 -17.70 -5.33
C HIS A 102 -7.54 -16.92 -4.78
N PHE A 103 -8.18 -17.47 -3.76
CA PHE A 103 -9.30 -16.84 -3.09
C PHE A 103 -9.07 -16.76 -1.58
N PHE A 104 -9.21 -15.57 -1.02
CA PHE A 104 -9.11 -15.27 0.39
C PHE A 104 -10.45 -14.72 0.88
N ASP A 105 -11.15 -15.47 1.69
CA ASP A 105 -12.47 -15.10 2.21
C ASP A 105 -12.33 -14.14 3.42
N VAL A 106 -13.46 -13.69 3.92
CA VAL A 106 -13.58 -12.79 5.07
C VAL A 106 -12.70 -13.21 6.24
N GLY A 107 -11.91 -12.27 6.77
CA GLY A 107 -11.07 -12.47 7.95
C GLY A 107 -9.66 -13.02 7.67
N GLU A 108 -9.29 -13.23 6.40
CA GLU A 108 -7.90 -13.59 6.06
C GLU A 108 -6.95 -12.38 6.12
N GLY A 109 -7.40 -11.21 5.70
CA GLY A 109 -6.60 -9.99 5.75
C GLY A 109 -6.85 -9.04 4.59
N VAL A 110 -6.14 -7.92 4.60
CA VAL A 110 -6.18 -6.93 3.52
C VAL A 110 -5.54 -7.52 2.26
N CYS A 111 -6.18 -7.37 1.12
CA CYS A 111 -5.76 -7.94 -0.16
C CYS A 111 -4.28 -7.68 -0.48
N HIS A 112 -3.79 -6.47 -0.23
CA HIS A 112 -2.39 -6.12 -0.49
C HIS A 112 -1.41 -6.87 0.41
N GLN A 113 -1.73 -7.06 1.69
CA GLN A 113 -0.91 -7.83 2.61
C GLN A 113 -0.90 -9.32 2.23
N LEU A 114 -2.05 -9.85 1.82
CA LEU A 114 -2.15 -11.25 1.39
C LEU A 114 -1.32 -11.54 0.15
N MET A 115 -1.27 -10.63 -0.83
CA MET A 115 -0.43 -10.77 -2.03
C MET A 115 1.04 -10.99 -1.69
N VAL A 116 1.58 -10.20 -0.77
CA VAL A 116 3.02 -10.29 -0.40
C VAL A 116 3.28 -11.43 0.60
N GLU A 117 2.36 -11.67 1.54
CA GLU A 117 2.50 -12.67 2.59
C GLU A 117 2.33 -14.11 2.07
N LYS A 118 1.57 -14.30 0.98
CA LYS A 118 1.34 -15.60 0.35
C LYS A 118 2.24 -15.87 -0.85
N GLY A 119 3.26 -15.03 -1.08
CA GLY A 119 4.21 -15.20 -2.16
C GLY A 119 3.61 -15.06 -3.57
N LEU A 120 2.52 -14.28 -3.71
CA LEU A 120 1.85 -14.02 -4.98
C LEU A 120 2.39 -12.80 -5.73
N ALA A 121 3.33 -12.09 -5.12
CA ALA A 121 4.02 -10.94 -5.72
C ALA A 121 5.53 -11.20 -5.66
N LEU A 122 6.11 -11.59 -6.78
CA LEU A 122 7.51 -12.00 -6.88
C LEU A 122 8.31 -11.05 -7.79
N PRO A 123 9.62 -10.84 -7.52
CA PRO A 123 10.47 -9.96 -8.31
C PRO A 123 10.39 -10.19 -9.82
N GLY A 124 10.33 -9.10 -10.59
CA GLY A 124 10.25 -9.11 -12.06
C GLY A 124 8.87 -9.44 -12.63
N GLN A 125 7.85 -9.64 -11.79
CA GLN A 125 6.46 -9.81 -12.22
C GLN A 125 5.79 -8.48 -12.58
N LEU A 126 4.68 -8.59 -13.32
CA LEU A 126 3.68 -7.54 -13.56
C LEU A 126 2.38 -7.93 -12.84
N VAL A 127 1.96 -7.15 -11.86
CA VAL A 127 0.69 -7.34 -11.15
C VAL A 127 -0.21 -6.13 -11.36
N LEU A 128 -1.40 -6.38 -11.88
CA LEU A 128 -2.43 -5.36 -12.02
C LEU A 128 -3.53 -5.58 -10.98
N GLY A 129 -4.15 -4.53 -10.49
CA GLY A 129 -5.18 -4.66 -9.47
C GLY A 129 -6.31 -3.66 -9.61
N SER A 130 -7.52 -4.09 -9.26
CA SER A 130 -8.71 -3.21 -9.22
C SER A 130 -8.76 -2.31 -7.98
N ASP A 131 -7.62 -2.17 -7.30
CA ASP A 131 -7.39 -1.23 -6.20
C ASP A 131 -6.18 -0.33 -6.49
N SER A 132 -6.27 0.93 -6.08
CA SER A 132 -5.24 1.94 -6.35
C SER A 132 -3.91 1.69 -5.64
N HIS A 133 -3.93 1.04 -4.44
CA HIS A 133 -2.71 0.73 -3.67
C HIS A 133 -1.98 -0.54 -4.13
N THR A 134 -2.35 -1.11 -5.26
CA THR A 134 -1.63 -2.21 -5.92
C THR A 134 -0.15 -1.89 -6.13
N CYS A 135 0.24 -0.61 -6.23
CA CYS A 135 1.63 -0.16 -6.32
C CYS A 135 2.52 -0.64 -5.15
N MET A 136 1.94 -1.09 -4.02
CA MET A 136 2.67 -1.58 -2.85
C MET A 136 3.68 -2.70 -3.17
N TYR A 137 3.40 -3.54 -4.15
CA TYR A 137 4.28 -4.69 -4.45
C TYR A 137 5.59 -4.28 -5.13
N GLY A 138 5.72 -3.02 -5.56
CA GLY A 138 7.00 -2.47 -5.98
C GLY A 138 8.09 -2.56 -4.91
N ALA A 139 7.71 -2.65 -3.64
CA ALA A 139 8.61 -2.96 -2.51
C ALA A 139 9.29 -4.34 -2.62
N LEU A 140 8.75 -5.25 -3.45
CA LEU A 140 9.33 -6.56 -3.78
C LEU A 140 9.83 -6.63 -5.23
N ASN A 141 10.18 -5.50 -5.86
CA ASN A 141 10.63 -5.47 -7.24
C ASN A 141 9.59 -5.98 -8.27
N VAL A 142 8.31 -5.67 -8.03
CA VAL A 142 7.19 -6.01 -8.91
C VAL A 142 6.74 -4.75 -9.64
N PHE A 143 6.56 -4.81 -10.96
CA PHE A 143 5.80 -3.74 -11.60
C PHE A 143 4.32 -3.92 -11.23
N SER A 144 3.81 -3.08 -10.38
CA SER A 144 2.46 -3.23 -9.87
C SER A 144 1.72 -1.90 -9.90
N THR A 145 0.49 -1.93 -10.43
CA THR A 145 -0.32 -0.71 -10.58
C THR A 145 -1.81 -0.98 -10.55
N GLY A 146 -2.57 0.02 -10.09
CA GLY A 146 -4.02 0.00 -10.14
C GLY A 146 -4.56 0.23 -11.56
N ILE A 147 -5.65 -0.48 -11.87
CA ILE A 147 -6.44 -0.36 -13.10
C ILE A 147 -7.93 -0.20 -12.77
N ASP A 148 -8.73 0.23 -13.74
CA ASP A 148 -10.16 0.34 -13.52
C ASP A 148 -10.89 -1.02 -13.60
N ARG A 149 -12.17 -1.00 -13.18
CA ARG A 149 -13.01 -2.21 -13.16
C ARG A 149 -13.34 -2.76 -14.53
N THR A 150 -13.30 -1.93 -15.58
CA THR A 150 -13.57 -2.37 -16.95
C THR A 150 -12.35 -3.08 -17.53
N GLU A 151 -11.16 -2.52 -17.30
CA GLU A 151 -9.90 -3.16 -17.66
C GLU A 151 -9.74 -4.51 -16.94
N ALA A 152 -10.05 -4.57 -15.62
CA ALA A 152 -10.05 -5.81 -14.87
C ALA A 152 -11.02 -6.86 -15.44
N ALA A 153 -12.23 -6.44 -15.87
CA ALA A 153 -13.20 -7.33 -16.50
C ALA A 153 -12.70 -7.88 -17.85
N VAL A 154 -12.08 -7.05 -18.67
CA VAL A 154 -11.48 -7.47 -19.94
C VAL A 154 -10.33 -8.46 -19.71
N LEU A 155 -9.49 -8.21 -18.70
CA LEU A 155 -8.38 -9.12 -18.36
C LEU A 155 -8.85 -10.53 -17.98
N LEU A 156 -10.02 -10.67 -17.33
CA LEU A 156 -10.58 -11.99 -17.01
C LEU A 156 -10.88 -12.82 -18.27
N LEU A 157 -11.17 -12.17 -19.39
CA LEU A 157 -11.52 -12.82 -20.68
C LEU A 157 -10.31 -13.00 -21.58
N THR A 158 -9.42 -12.00 -21.64
CA THR A 158 -8.35 -11.92 -22.66
C THR A 158 -6.97 -12.26 -22.11
N GLY A 159 -6.73 -12.07 -20.83
CA GLY A 159 -5.41 -12.22 -20.20
C GLY A 159 -4.41 -11.13 -20.56
N GLU A 160 -4.83 -10.09 -21.30
CA GLU A 160 -3.95 -9.02 -21.74
C GLU A 160 -4.64 -7.65 -21.70
N THR A 161 -3.84 -6.61 -21.54
CA THR A 161 -4.27 -5.21 -21.60
C THR A 161 -3.13 -4.35 -22.14
N TRP A 162 -3.43 -3.07 -22.37
CA TRP A 162 -2.43 -2.10 -22.78
C TRP A 162 -1.97 -1.24 -21.61
N LEU A 163 -0.69 -0.88 -21.61
CA LEU A 163 -0.12 0.11 -20.71
C LEU A 163 0.72 1.11 -21.50
N ARG A 164 0.68 2.37 -21.08
CA ARG A 164 1.64 3.36 -21.53
C ARG A 164 2.89 3.25 -20.66
N VAL A 165 4.07 3.18 -21.29
CA VAL A 165 5.35 3.17 -20.57
C VAL A 165 5.53 4.49 -19.83
N PRO A 166 5.68 4.49 -18.49
CA PRO A 166 5.83 5.72 -17.72
C PRO A 166 7.24 6.32 -17.86
N GLU A 167 7.36 7.65 -17.74
CA GLU A 167 8.63 8.27 -17.35
C GLU A 167 8.95 7.89 -15.91
N THR A 168 10.23 7.96 -15.51
CA THR A 168 10.67 7.53 -14.17
C THR A 168 11.31 8.66 -13.40
N ILE A 169 10.97 8.76 -12.13
CA ILE A 169 11.62 9.62 -11.12
C ILE A 169 12.53 8.73 -10.28
N ARG A 170 13.78 9.17 -10.07
CA ARG A 170 14.74 8.52 -9.19
C ARG A 170 14.72 9.18 -7.81
N VAL A 171 14.55 8.38 -6.76
CA VAL A 171 14.65 8.82 -5.37
C VAL A 171 15.82 8.11 -4.71
N ALA A 172 16.89 8.82 -4.43
CA ALA A 172 18.07 8.30 -3.74
C ALA A 172 17.89 8.45 -2.22
N ILE A 173 18.11 7.36 -1.49
CA ILE A 173 17.98 7.29 -0.03
C ILE A 173 19.33 6.97 0.57
N SER A 174 19.63 7.55 1.75
CA SER A 174 20.82 7.26 2.54
C SER A 174 20.53 7.41 4.04
N GLY A 175 21.42 6.90 4.88
CA GLY A 175 21.32 7.02 6.33
C GLY A 175 20.32 6.04 6.96
N VAL A 176 20.04 6.25 8.23
CA VAL A 176 19.11 5.43 9.03
C VAL A 176 18.11 6.34 9.75
N PHE A 177 16.92 5.83 10.03
CA PHE A 177 15.92 6.59 10.75
C PHE A 177 16.40 6.98 12.15
N PRO A 178 16.21 8.25 12.55
CA PRO A 178 16.36 8.62 13.94
C PRO A 178 15.21 8.02 14.76
N ARG A 179 15.40 7.95 16.06
CA ARG A 179 14.40 7.43 16.98
C ARG A 179 13.08 8.21 16.86
N GLY A 180 11.97 7.49 16.81
CA GLY A 180 10.64 8.08 16.68
C GLY A 180 10.19 8.39 15.24
N VAL A 181 11.00 8.05 14.24
CA VAL A 181 10.72 8.23 12.80
C VAL A 181 10.60 6.86 12.12
N MET A 182 9.65 6.73 11.20
CA MET A 182 9.34 5.49 10.47
C MET A 182 9.19 5.76 8.97
N GLY A 183 9.07 4.72 8.16
CA GLY A 183 8.85 4.84 6.71
C GLY A 183 7.62 5.66 6.32
N LYS A 184 6.62 5.76 7.21
CA LYS A 184 5.47 6.65 7.02
C LYS A 184 5.88 8.13 7.00
N ASP A 185 6.79 8.53 7.87
CA ASP A 185 7.29 9.93 7.90
C ASP A 185 8.08 10.23 6.62
N LEU A 186 8.88 9.26 6.13
CA LEU A 186 9.60 9.39 4.86
C LEU A 186 8.63 9.61 3.69
N VAL A 187 7.63 8.74 3.53
CA VAL A 187 6.73 8.84 2.37
C VAL A 187 5.85 10.08 2.43
N LEU A 188 5.38 10.49 3.62
CA LEU A 188 4.67 11.75 3.77
C LEU A 188 5.56 12.94 3.42
N ARG A 189 6.84 12.93 3.83
CA ARG A 189 7.80 13.95 3.44
C ARG A 189 7.97 14.02 1.91
N ILE A 190 8.15 12.87 1.25
CA ILE A 190 8.26 12.80 -0.22
C ILE A 190 7.00 13.38 -0.88
N ILE A 191 5.81 12.99 -0.42
CA ILE A 191 4.53 13.47 -0.96
C ILE A 191 4.39 14.99 -0.74
N GLY A 192 4.76 15.48 0.43
CA GLY A 192 4.73 16.93 0.72
C GLY A 192 5.68 17.74 -0.18
N ASP A 193 6.86 17.19 -0.51
CA ASP A 193 7.84 17.86 -1.39
C ASP A 193 7.45 17.77 -2.88
N MET A 194 6.73 16.73 -3.28
CA MET A 194 6.35 16.50 -4.67
C MET A 194 4.98 17.06 -5.03
N GLY A 195 4.05 17.08 -4.08
CA GLY A 195 2.63 17.32 -4.32
C GLY A 195 1.86 16.03 -4.71
N ALA A 196 0.54 16.08 -4.58
CA ALA A 196 -0.35 14.93 -4.86
C ALA A 196 -0.37 14.49 -6.35
N ASP A 197 0.10 15.34 -7.25
CA ASP A 197 0.19 15.09 -8.70
C ASP A 197 1.63 15.10 -9.25
N GLY A 198 2.63 15.24 -8.36
CA GLY A 198 4.04 15.42 -8.74
C GLY A 198 4.69 14.25 -9.48
N ALA A 199 4.09 13.04 -9.38
CA ALA A 199 4.48 11.85 -10.14
C ALA A 199 3.35 11.32 -11.03
N ASN A 200 2.42 12.18 -11.45
CA ASN A 200 1.24 11.74 -12.18
C ASN A 200 1.59 10.91 -13.42
N TYR A 201 1.15 9.65 -13.40
CA TYR A 201 1.45 8.62 -14.39
C TYR A 201 2.95 8.30 -14.56
N MET A 202 3.79 8.55 -13.58
CA MET A 202 5.22 8.21 -13.60
C MET A 202 5.50 6.98 -12.76
N ALA A 203 6.65 6.35 -12.99
CA ALA A 203 7.25 5.41 -12.06
C ALA A 203 8.14 6.17 -11.07
N VAL A 204 8.22 5.68 -9.84
CA VAL A 204 9.18 6.14 -8.84
C VAL A 204 10.09 4.97 -8.49
N GLU A 205 11.40 5.13 -8.63
CA GLU A 205 12.40 4.12 -8.31
C GLU A 205 13.25 4.59 -7.13
N PHE A 206 13.37 3.75 -6.12
CA PHE A 206 14.16 4.03 -4.92
C PHE A 206 15.56 3.44 -5.06
N HIS A 207 16.57 4.26 -4.88
CA HIS A 207 17.99 3.95 -5.06
C HIS A 207 18.82 4.36 -3.85
N GLY A 208 20.09 4.04 -3.86
CA GLY A 208 21.04 4.45 -2.82
C GLY A 208 21.28 3.36 -1.77
N ASP A 209 21.60 3.76 -0.55
CA ASP A 209 21.75 2.84 0.57
C ASP A 209 20.41 2.62 1.26
N LEU A 210 19.76 1.52 0.93
CA LEU A 210 18.44 1.13 1.43
C LEU A 210 18.52 0.23 2.67
N SER A 211 19.71 -0.06 3.20
CA SER A 211 19.90 -0.95 4.34
C SER A 211 19.25 -0.44 5.63
N GLY A 212 19.11 0.88 5.76
CA GLY A 212 18.41 1.54 6.87
C GLY A 212 16.87 1.52 6.75
N LEU A 213 16.31 0.91 5.69
CA LEU A 213 14.88 0.88 5.43
C LEU A 213 14.34 -0.56 5.51
N PRO A 214 13.72 -0.97 6.63
CA PRO A 214 13.14 -2.30 6.79
C PRO A 214 12.08 -2.62 5.73
N GLN A 215 11.82 -3.90 5.46
CA GLN A 215 10.88 -4.32 4.42
C GLN A 215 9.45 -3.78 4.66
N ASP A 216 8.99 -3.74 5.91
CA ASP A 216 7.67 -3.20 6.26
C ASP A 216 7.55 -1.70 5.94
N ASP A 217 8.63 -0.94 6.14
CA ASP A 217 8.68 0.47 5.76
C ASP A 217 8.72 0.64 4.23
N ARG A 218 9.41 -0.26 3.49
CA ARG A 218 9.36 -0.25 2.01
C ARG A 218 7.94 -0.50 1.49
N PHE A 219 7.18 -1.41 2.12
CA PHE A 219 5.77 -1.59 1.79
C PHE A 219 4.95 -0.32 2.05
N THR A 220 5.18 0.36 3.16
CA THR A 220 4.52 1.63 3.47
C THR A 220 4.83 2.69 2.43
N VAL A 221 6.10 2.84 2.06
CA VAL A 221 6.56 3.83 1.07
C VAL A 221 5.98 3.52 -0.32
N ALA A 222 6.07 2.28 -0.78
CA ALA A 222 5.53 1.87 -2.08
C ALA A 222 4.00 1.97 -2.12
N ASN A 223 3.30 1.58 -1.03
CA ASN A 223 1.84 1.69 -0.91
C ASN A 223 1.35 3.11 -1.17
N MET A 224 2.02 4.10 -0.59
CA MET A 224 1.63 5.50 -0.71
C MET A 224 2.16 6.19 -1.97
N GLY A 225 2.85 5.48 -2.85
CA GLY A 225 3.29 6.02 -4.14
C GLY A 225 2.14 6.57 -4.98
N ILE A 226 0.96 5.95 -4.91
CA ILE A 226 -0.23 6.44 -5.62
C ILE A 226 -0.70 7.82 -5.12
N GLU A 227 -0.40 8.19 -3.88
CA GLU A 227 -0.84 9.47 -3.31
C GLU A 227 -0.04 10.67 -3.83
N MET A 228 1.03 10.43 -4.60
CA MET A 228 1.72 11.44 -5.43
C MET A 228 1.42 11.26 -6.93
N GLY A 229 0.45 10.41 -7.29
CA GLY A 229 0.05 10.14 -8.67
C GLY A 229 0.87 9.05 -9.37
N ALA A 230 1.82 8.39 -8.71
CA ALA A 230 2.69 7.40 -9.32
C ALA A 230 1.92 6.14 -9.74
N LYS A 231 2.26 5.61 -10.91
CA LYS A 231 1.81 4.30 -11.37
C LYS A 231 2.54 3.15 -10.68
N LEU A 232 3.77 3.40 -10.27
CA LEU A 232 4.68 2.41 -9.70
C LEU A 232 5.58 3.09 -8.68
N ALA A 233 5.88 2.40 -7.58
CA ALA A 233 6.89 2.80 -6.61
C ALA A 233 7.76 1.57 -6.30
N ALA A 234 8.95 1.47 -6.93
CA ALA A 234 9.74 0.24 -6.97
C ALA A 234 11.05 0.33 -6.18
N PHE A 235 11.40 -0.79 -5.57
CA PHE A 235 12.68 -1.01 -4.89
C PHE A 235 13.48 -2.12 -5.59
N PRO A 236 14.82 -2.10 -5.53
CA PRO A 236 15.64 -3.21 -5.99
C PRO A 236 15.49 -4.41 -5.04
N VAL A 237 15.87 -5.58 -5.52
CA VAL A 237 16.07 -6.74 -4.64
C VAL A 237 17.44 -6.61 -3.97
N ASP A 238 17.43 -6.63 -2.65
CA ASP A 238 18.62 -6.67 -1.81
C ASP A 238 18.43 -7.70 -0.67
N SER A 239 19.39 -7.80 0.24
CA SER A 239 19.35 -8.76 1.34
C SER A 239 18.10 -8.65 2.24
N VAL A 240 17.51 -7.44 2.37
CA VAL A 240 16.28 -7.22 3.13
C VAL A 240 15.09 -7.86 2.40
N THR A 241 14.99 -7.63 1.10
CA THR A 241 13.94 -8.23 0.25
C THR A 241 14.10 -9.75 0.15
N GLU A 242 15.35 -10.23 -0.01
CA GLU A 242 15.66 -11.69 -0.05
C GLU A 242 15.25 -12.40 1.24
N ALA A 243 15.54 -11.80 2.40
CA ALA A 243 15.13 -12.37 3.69
C ALA A 243 13.61 -12.48 3.81
N TYR A 244 12.87 -11.45 3.39
CA TYR A 244 11.40 -11.48 3.37
C TYR A 244 10.86 -12.58 2.42
N LEU A 245 11.41 -12.68 1.22
CA LEU A 245 11.00 -13.70 0.24
C LEU A 245 11.33 -15.13 0.69
N ALA A 246 12.45 -15.33 1.38
CA ALA A 246 12.81 -16.64 1.94
C ALA A 246 11.78 -17.13 2.96
N GLU A 247 11.16 -16.23 3.72
CA GLU A 247 10.12 -16.55 4.70
C GLU A 247 8.75 -16.77 4.04
N HIS A 248 8.36 -15.90 3.09
CA HIS A 248 6.99 -15.80 2.59
C HIS A 248 6.76 -16.49 1.24
N ALA A 249 7.82 -16.82 0.53
CA ALA A 249 7.81 -17.53 -0.75
C ALA A 249 8.93 -18.57 -0.84
N PRO A 250 9.06 -19.49 0.14
CA PRO A 250 10.18 -20.44 0.20
C PRO A 250 10.22 -21.32 -1.06
N GLY A 251 11.37 -21.35 -1.73
CA GLY A 251 11.57 -22.13 -2.95
C GLY A 251 10.95 -21.54 -4.22
N ALA A 252 10.35 -20.36 -4.17
CA ALA A 252 9.87 -19.69 -5.37
C ALA A 252 11.04 -19.29 -6.27
N SER A 253 10.87 -19.50 -7.58
CA SER A 253 11.82 -19.01 -8.60
C SER A 253 11.35 -17.65 -9.10
N PHE A 254 12.24 -16.67 -9.12
CA PHE A 254 11.96 -15.33 -9.63
C PHE A 254 13.21 -14.74 -10.32
N GLU A 255 13.00 -13.77 -11.17
CA GLU A 255 14.06 -13.11 -11.94
C GLU A 255 13.99 -11.60 -11.67
N PRO A 256 14.81 -11.08 -10.74
CA PRO A 256 14.83 -9.66 -10.45
C PRO A 256 15.25 -8.85 -11.68
N LEU A 257 14.61 -7.71 -11.86
CA LEU A 257 15.02 -6.71 -12.86
C LEU A 257 15.35 -5.42 -12.14
N TRP A 258 16.28 -4.65 -12.67
CA TRP A 258 16.56 -3.32 -12.16
C TRP A 258 17.09 -2.40 -13.25
N ALA A 259 17.02 -1.10 -13.00
CA ALA A 259 17.50 -0.07 -13.91
C ALA A 259 18.98 -0.23 -14.23
N ASP A 260 19.37 0.13 -15.45
CA ASP A 260 20.77 0.24 -15.83
C ASP A 260 21.43 1.42 -15.12
N CYS A 261 22.75 1.38 -14.97
CA CYS A 261 23.48 2.43 -14.27
C CYS A 261 23.44 3.81 -14.97
N ASP A 262 23.18 3.80 -16.28
CA ASP A 262 23.04 4.96 -17.16
C ASP A 262 21.59 5.21 -17.60
N ALA A 263 20.61 4.63 -16.88
CA ALA A 263 19.18 4.88 -17.13
C ALA A 263 18.84 6.37 -17.01
N ALA A 264 17.95 6.83 -17.88
CA ALA A 264 17.51 8.22 -17.89
C ALA A 264 16.29 8.44 -16.99
N TYR A 265 16.37 9.45 -16.14
CA TYR A 265 15.31 9.83 -15.22
C TYR A 265 14.76 11.22 -15.53
N ARG A 266 13.46 11.38 -15.39
CA ARG A 266 12.76 12.66 -15.57
C ARG A 266 13.15 13.67 -14.49
N ARG A 267 13.36 13.18 -13.27
CA ARG A 267 13.71 13.96 -12.08
C ARG A 267 14.48 13.07 -11.10
N GLU A 268 15.39 13.67 -10.35
CA GLU A 268 16.10 13.01 -9.26
C GLU A 268 15.87 13.76 -7.94
N LEU A 269 15.62 13.01 -6.87
CA LEU A 269 15.45 13.50 -5.51
C LEU A 269 16.40 12.73 -4.58
N THR A 270 16.78 13.35 -3.47
CA THR A 270 17.66 12.72 -2.48
C THR A 270 17.11 12.97 -1.08
N TYR A 271 17.06 11.90 -0.28
CA TYR A 271 16.65 11.97 1.13
C TYR A 271 17.67 11.29 2.00
N ASP A 272 18.09 12.00 3.06
CA ASP A 272 18.90 11.48 4.16
C ASP A 272 17.95 11.16 5.32
N LEU A 273 17.75 9.86 5.59
CA LEU A 273 16.85 9.38 6.65
C LEU A 273 17.21 9.96 8.01
N SER A 274 18.49 10.20 8.27
CA SER A 274 18.99 10.72 9.56
C SER A 274 18.52 12.16 9.86
N ARG A 275 18.03 12.88 8.85
CA ARG A 275 17.52 14.25 8.96
C ARG A 275 16.01 14.35 9.03
N LEU A 276 15.32 13.22 8.95
CA LEU A 276 13.87 13.22 9.02
C LEU A 276 13.39 13.43 10.45
N GLU A 277 12.22 14.02 10.56
CA GLU A 277 11.48 14.20 11.81
C GLU A 277 10.06 13.67 11.66
N PRO A 278 9.33 13.39 12.75
CA PRO A 278 7.93 13.02 12.67
C PRO A 278 7.10 14.12 11.99
N VAL A 279 6.35 13.70 10.98
CA VAL A 279 5.48 14.58 10.19
C VAL A 279 4.04 14.06 10.18
N VAL A 280 3.12 14.94 9.84
CA VAL A 280 1.71 14.60 9.63
C VAL A 280 1.21 15.20 8.33
N ALA A 281 0.33 14.47 7.63
CA ALA A 281 -0.51 15.08 6.60
C ALA A 281 -1.76 15.64 7.27
N ARG A 282 -1.97 16.94 7.09
CA ARG A 282 -3.11 17.69 7.66
C ARG A 282 -4.36 17.48 6.78
N PRO A 283 -5.57 17.59 7.33
CA PRO A 283 -6.80 17.56 6.54
C PRO A 283 -6.79 18.65 5.45
N HIS A 284 -7.34 18.43 4.28
CA HIS A 284 -8.01 17.24 3.71
C HIS A 284 -7.24 16.79 2.45
N ALA A 285 -5.90 16.80 2.51
CA ALA A 285 -5.02 16.41 1.40
C ALA A 285 -3.77 15.72 1.96
N VAL A 286 -3.30 14.68 1.26
CA VAL A 286 -2.16 13.88 1.72
C VAL A 286 -0.85 14.64 1.60
N ASP A 287 -0.75 15.57 0.65
CA ASP A 287 0.40 16.44 0.41
C ASP A 287 0.42 17.71 1.31
N ASN A 288 -0.62 17.93 2.10
CA ASN A 288 -0.63 19.00 3.10
C ASN A 288 0.20 18.61 4.34
N VAL A 289 1.49 18.37 4.13
CA VAL A 289 2.41 17.84 5.14
C VAL A 289 3.03 18.96 5.96
N SER A 290 3.13 18.76 7.28
CA SER A 290 3.84 19.63 8.21
C SER A 290 4.58 18.82 9.26
N SER A 291 5.57 19.46 9.93
CA SER A 291 6.13 18.88 11.14
C SER A 291 5.05 18.65 12.20
N ILE A 292 5.15 17.55 12.96
CA ILE A 292 4.25 17.30 14.10
C ILE A 292 4.26 18.44 15.10
N SER A 293 5.37 19.15 15.24
CA SER A 293 5.54 20.30 16.16
C SER A 293 4.59 21.44 15.86
N GLU A 294 4.20 21.65 14.58
CA GLU A 294 3.28 22.71 14.17
C GLU A 294 1.82 22.47 14.57
N VAL A 295 1.46 21.21 14.78
CA VAL A 295 0.08 20.81 15.11
C VAL A 295 -0.03 20.17 16.50
N LYS A 296 1.08 20.08 17.24
CA LYS A 296 1.16 19.51 18.58
C LYS A 296 0.17 20.18 19.52
N GLY A 297 -0.54 19.36 20.32
CA GLY A 297 -1.52 19.83 21.30
C GLY A 297 -2.95 19.96 20.77
N LEU A 298 -3.21 19.74 19.46
CA LEU A 298 -4.58 19.69 18.94
C LEU A 298 -5.31 18.44 19.48
N PRO A 299 -6.49 18.59 20.11
CA PRO A 299 -7.23 17.47 20.67
C PRO A 299 -7.75 16.54 19.60
N ILE A 300 -7.75 15.22 19.90
CA ILE A 300 -8.28 14.17 19.04
C ILE A 300 -9.36 13.37 19.77
N GLN A 301 -10.32 12.80 19.04
CA GLN A 301 -11.37 11.92 19.54
C GLN A 301 -11.15 10.48 19.12
N GLN A 302 -10.32 10.25 18.09
CA GLN A 302 -10.01 8.93 17.60
C GLN A 302 -8.55 8.81 17.17
N ALA A 303 -7.97 7.64 17.41
CA ALA A 303 -6.70 7.22 16.85
C ALA A 303 -6.93 5.90 16.11
N PHE A 304 -6.36 5.76 14.90
CA PHE A 304 -6.52 4.56 14.10
C PHE A 304 -5.17 4.01 13.65
N LEU A 305 -4.88 2.77 14.05
CA LEU A 305 -3.70 2.00 13.68
C LEU A 305 -4.13 0.80 12.85
N GLY A 306 -3.62 0.68 11.62
CA GLY A 306 -4.00 -0.45 10.77
C GLY A 306 -3.83 -0.20 9.28
N THR A 307 -4.56 -0.97 8.48
CA THR A 307 -4.62 -0.98 7.01
C THR A 307 -3.43 -1.65 6.32
N CYS A 308 -3.49 -1.73 4.99
CA CYS A 308 -2.37 -2.18 4.17
C CYS A 308 -1.13 -1.31 4.30
N THR A 309 -1.27 -0.07 4.77
CA THR A 309 -0.16 0.87 4.93
C THR A 309 0.65 0.56 6.18
N ASN A 310 -0.01 0.52 7.36
CA ASN A 310 0.66 0.34 8.65
C ASN A 310 -0.18 -0.51 9.63
N GLY A 311 -0.48 -1.74 9.25
CA GLY A 311 -1.13 -2.74 10.12
C GLY A 311 -0.30 -4.02 10.27
N ARG A 312 1.00 -3.96 9.97
CA ARG A 312 1.93 -5.09 10.08
C ARG A 312 2.37 -5.30 11.51
N LEU A 313 3.01 -6.43 11.77
CA LEU A 313 3.43 -6.81 13.12
C LEU A 313 4.42 -5.80 13.73
N SER A 314 5.35 -5.29 12.95
CA SER A 314 6.27 -4.22 13.36
C SER A 314 5.53 -2.95 13.77
N ASP A 315 4.56 -2.50 12.98
CA ASP A 315 3.73 -1.32 13.28
C ASP A 315 2.99 -1.46 14.61
N LEU A 316 2.40 -2.65 14.85
CA LEU A 316 1.68 -2.97 16.08
C LEU A 316 2.62 -3.02 17.29
N ARG A 317 3.83 -3.57 17.13
CA ARG A 317 4.87 -3.62 18.18
C ARG A 317 5.37 -2.23 18.54
N GLU A 318 5.64 -1.39 17.56
CA GLU A 318 6.05 0.00 17.77
C GLU A 318 4.97 0.78 18.55
N ALA A 319 3.72 0.68 18.13
CA ALA A 319 2.61 1.30 18.87
C ALA A 319 2.45 0.73 20.30
N ALA A 320 2.58 -0.58 20.46
CA ALA A 320 2.50 -1.23 21.75
C ALA A 320 3.65 -0.80 22.68
N SER A 321 4.85 -0.55 22.16
CA SER A 321 5.99 -0.08 22.95
C SER A 321 5.70 1.26 23.66
N VAL A 322 4.98 2.15 22.99
CA VAL A 322 4.55 3.45 23.55
C VAL A 322 3.44 3.28 24.61
N LEU A 323 2.52 2.34 24.39
CA LEU A 323 1.29 2.18 25.16
C LEU A 323 1.41 1.19 26.32
N LYS A 324 2.38 0.30 26.32
CA LYS A 324 2.55 -0.77 27.32
C LYS A 324 2.58 -0.21 28.76
N GLY A 325 1.69 -0.73 29.59
CA GLY A 325 1.57 -0.31 31.00
C GLY A 325 0.93 1.08 31.18
N LYS A 326 0.44 1.70 30.12
CA LYS A 326 -0.22 3.00 30.13
C LYS A 326 -1.67 2.85 29.63
N ARG A 327 -2.44 3.92 29.66
CA ARG A 327 -3.81 3.92 29.15
C ARG A 327 -4.03 5.03 28.12
N VAL A 328 -4.81 4.71 27.12
CA VAL A 328 -5.35 5.67 26.15
C VAL A 328 -6.10 6.78 26.88
N ALA A 329 -5.92 8.00 26.46
CA ALA A 329 -6.54 9.18 27.08
C ALA A 329 -8.07 9.06 27.12
N HIS A 330 -8.65 9.55 28.22
CA HIS A 330 -10.10 9.57 28.36
C HIS A 330 -10.76 10.35 27.21
N GLY A 331 -11.80 9.78 26.61
CA GLY A 331 -12.51 10.38 25.46
C GLY A 331 -11.89 10.06 24.10
N VAL A 332 -10.76 9.36 24.02
CA VAL A 332 -10.16 8.90 22.77
C VAL A 332 -10.52 7.43 22.50
N ARG A 333 -10.95 7.14 21.27
CA ARG A 333 -11.14 5.77 20.78
C ARG A 333 -9.88 5.36 20.02
N LEU A 334 -9.14 4.37 20.50
CA LEU A 334 -8.04 3.75 19.75
C LEU A 334 -8.57 2.51 19.03
N LEU A 335 -8.60 2.57 17.71
CA LEU A 335 -8.94 1.43 16.84
C LEU A 335 -7.66 0.80 16.33
N VAL A 336 -7.57 -0.54 16.39
CA VAL A 336 -6.43 -1.32 15.90
C VAL A 336 -6.95 -2.41 14.96
N ILE A 337 -6.48 -2.41 13.72
CA ILE A 337 -6.85 -3.38 12.69
C ILE A 337 -5.58 -4.01 12.12
N PRO A 338 -5.22 -5.24 12.54
CA PRO A 338 -4.09 -5.98 11.97
C PRO A 338 -4.31 -6.25 10.47
N ALA A 339 -3.24 -6.20 9.67
CA ALA A 339 -3.36 -6.30 8.23
C ALA A 339 -3.70 -7.73 7.72
N SER A 340 -3.40 -8.78 8.52
CA SER A 340 -3.76 -10.15 8.18
C SER A 340 -4.02 -11.02 9.41
N ARG A 341 -4.62 -12.20 9.18
CA ARG A 341 -4.84 -13.21 10.23
C ARG A 341 -3.54 -13.69 10.84
N SER A 342 -2.50 -13.91 10.05
CA SER A 342 -1.19 -14.34 10.56
C SER A 342 -0.54 -13.26 11.42
N ILE A 343 -0.62 -12.00 11.01
CA ILE A 343 -0.17 -10.85 11.84
C ILE A 343 -0.98 -10.79 13.14
N PHE A 344 -2.31 -10.95 13.07
CA PHE A 344 -3.15 -10.98 14.27
C PHE A 344 -2.71 -12.10 15.24
N GLN A 345 -2.49 -13.32 14.72
CA GLN A 345 -2.05 -14.47 15.51
C GLN A 345 -0.66 -14.24 16.11
N ALA A 346 0.29 -13.73 15.33
CA ALA A 346 1.64 -13.42 15.79
C ALA A 346 1.62 -12.35 16.92
N ALA A 347 0.86 -11.28 16.72
CA ALA A 347 0.71 -10.22 17.72
C ALA A 347 -0.04 -10.67 18.99
N LEU A 348 -0.91 -11.69 18.87
CA LEU A 348 -1.53 -12.33 20.02
C LEU A 348 -0.52 -13.21 20.78
N ALA A 349 0.27 -13.99 20.05
CA ALA A 349 1.22 -14.92 20.61
C ALA A 349 2.39 -14.24 21.36
N ASP A 350 2.86 -13.08 20.88
CA ASP A 350 3.95 -12.33 21.50
C ASP A 350 3.51 -11.30 22.56
N GLY A 351 2.19 -11.19 22.79
CA GLY A 351 1.63 -10.26 23.78
C GLY A 351 1.42 -8.81 23.30
N THR A 352 1.74 -8.51 22.04
CA THR A 352 1.52 -7.17 21.47
C THR A 352 0.06 -6.75 21.51
N LEU A 353 -0.87 -7.63 21.10
CA LEU A 353 -2.31 -7.35 21.18
C LEU A 353 -2.79 -7.23 22.63
N ALA A 354 -2.27 -8.05 23.55
CA ALA A 354 -2.61 -7.93 24.96
C ALA A 354 -2.25 -6.55 25.51
N ALA A 355 -1.04 -6.06 25.23
CA ALA A 355 -0.59 -4.73 25.63
C ALA A 355 -1.47 -3.60 25.06
N LEU A 356 -1.88 -3.70 23.80
CA LEU A 356 -2.77 -2.73 23.16
C LEU A 356 -4.18 -2.75 23.77
N VAL A 357 -4.75 -3.92 24.03
CA VAL A 357 -6.07 -4.09 24.68
C VAL A 357 -6.04 -3.60 26.12
N ASP A 358 -5.00 -3.93 26.87
CA ASP A 358 -4.81 -3.45 28.25
C ASP A 358 -4.72 -1.91 28.30
N ALA A 359 -4.12 -1.30 27.26
CA ALA A 359 -4.10 0.16 27.12
C ALA A 359 -5.47 0.77 26.79
N GLY A 360 -6.45 -0.03 26.36
CA GLY A 360 -7.81 0.40 26.03
C GLY A 360 -8.10 0.44 24.51
N ALA A 361 -7.30 -0.23 23.68
CA ALA A 361 -7.56 -0.33 22.26
C ALA A 361 -8.76 -1.26 21.97
N MET A 362 -9.53 -0.91 20.94
CA MET A 362 -10.53 -1.77 20.31
C MET A 362 -9.91 -2.45 19.10
N VAL A 363 -9.68 -3.76 19.21
CA VAL A 363 -9.09 -4.55 18.12
C VAL A 363 -10.20 -5.11 17.22
N GLY A 364 -10.16 -4.78 15.95
CA GLY A 364 -11.09 -5.30 14.94
C GLY A 364 -10.52 -6.48 14.15
N PRO A 365 -11.37 -7.13 13.33
CA PRO A 365 -10.94 -8.21 12.44
C PRO A 365 -9.98 -7.67 11.38
N PRO A 366 -9.04 -8.51 10.87
CA PRO A 366 -8.18 -8.14 9.75
C PRO A 366 -8.98 -7.66 8.52
N GLY A 367 -8.64 -6.48 7.99
CA GLY A 367 -9.34 -5.82 6.89
C GLY A 367 -9.01 -4.34 6.79
N CYS A 368 -9.76 -3.59 5.98
CA CYS A 368 -9.54 -2.16 5.77
C CYS A 368 -10.05 -1.27 6.94
N GLY A 369 -10.96 -1.76 7.78
CA GLY A 369 -11.53 -0.97 8.88
C GLY A 369 -12.15 0.35 8.41
N PRO A 370 -11.93 1.48 9.14
CA PRO A 370 -12.50 2.77 8.78
C PRO A 370 -11.82 3.47 7.59
N CYS A 371 -10.71 2.95 7.07
CA CYS A 371 -9.91 3.59 6.02
C CYS A 371 -10.72 3.99 4.77
N LEU A 372 -11.66 3.13 4.35
CA LEU A 372 -12.55 3.38 3.19
C LEU A 372 -13.76 4.25 3.55
N GLY A 373 -14.09 4.40 4.84
CA GLY A 373 -15.29 5.12 5.28
C GLY A 373 -16.60 4.36 5.08
N ALA A 374 -16.55 3.07 4.79
CA ALA A 374 -17.71 2.24 4.47
C ALA A 374 -18.02 1.18 5.53
N HIS A 375 -17.30 1.18 6.65
CA HIS A 375 -17.35 0.11 7.64
C HIS A 375 -17.48 0.67 9.07
N LEU A 376 -16.66 0.19 10.00
CA LEU A 376 -16.66 0.55 11.42
C LEU A 376 -15.83 1.81 11.70
N GLY A 377 -16.01 2.42 12.89
CA GLY A 377 -15.11 3.48 13.42
C GLY A 377 -15.20 4.81 12.67
N LEU A 378 -16.40 5.17 12.16
CA LEU A 378 -16.61 6.42 11.45
C LEU A 378 -16.68 7.60 12.43
N LEU A 379 -16.29 8.77 11.93
CA LEU A 379 -16.21 10.02 12.66
C LEU A 379 -17.51 10.82 12.53
N ALA A 380 -17.93 11.44 13.62
CA ALA A 380 -19.00 12.42 13.67
C ALA A 380 -18.51 13.81 13.22
N PRO A 381 -19.43 14.75 12.91
CA PRO A 381 -19.07 16.13 12.63
C PRO A 381 -18.21 16.77 13.75
N GLY A 382 -17.11 17.43 13.39
CA GLY A 382 -16.21 18.10 14.30
C GLY A 382 -15.22 17.20 15.04
N GLU A 383 -15.26 15.87 14.84
CA GLU A 383 -14.26 14.98 15.44
C GLU A 383 -12.94 15.00 14.64
N ARG A 384 -11.82 14.84 15.37
CA ARG A 384 -10.48 14.65 14.81
C ARG A 384 -9.97 13.25 15.02
N CYS A 385 -9.32 12.73 13.99
CA CYS A 385 -8.63 11.44 14.03
C CYS A 385 -7.18 11.61 13.60
N ILE A 386 -6.24 10.98 14.32
CA ILE A 386 -4.91 10.66 13.80
C ILE A 386 -4.91 9.22 13.30
N SER A 387 -4.40 8.98 12.11
CA SER A 387 -4.50 7.68 11.44
C SER A 387 -3.20 7.26 10.77
N SER A 388 -2.86 6.00 10.86
CA SER A 388 -1.77 5.40 10.06
C SER A 388 -2.19 4.98 8.66
N SER A 389 -3.45 5.19 8.27
CA SER A 389 -3.95 4.91 6.92
C SER A 389 -3.32 5.82 5.84
N ASN A 390 -3.73 5.65 4.59
CA ASN A 390 -3.09 6.28 3.45
C ASN A 390 -3.79 7.54 2.92
N ARG A 391 -5.06 7.80 3.30
CA ARG A 391 -5.86 8.92 2.76
C ARG A 391 -6.63 9.65 3.85
N ASN A 392 -6.72 10.98 3.69
CA ASN A 392 -7.42 11.87 4.60
C ASN A 392 -8.34 12.87 3.89
N PHE A 393 -8.84 12.52 2.70
CA PHE A 393 -9.75 13.36 1.93
C PHE A 393 -11.03 13.67 2.73
N GLN A 394 -11.65 14.79 2.45
CA GLN A 394 -12.87 15.22 3.11
C GLN A 394 -13.97 14.15 3.05
N GLY A 395 -14.50 13.75 4.18
CA GLY A 395 -15.50 12.68 4.31
C GLY A 395 -14.95 11.26 4.19
N ARG A 396 -13.62 11.08 4.13
CA ARG A 396 -13.00 9.75 3.93
C ARG A 396 -13.31 8.75 5.05
N MET A 397 -13.43 9.21 6.29
CA MET A 397 -13.72 8.36 7.46
C MET A 397 -15.04 8.75 8.15
N GLY A 398 -16.08 9.09 7.40
CA GLY A 398 -17.40 9.44 7.94
C GLY A 398 -17.85 10.84 7.56
N SER A 399 -18.05 11.73 8.55
CA SER A 399 -18.54 13.08 8.28
C SER A 399 -17.58 13.91 7.41
N LYS A 400 -18.14 14.75 6.54
CA LYS A 400 -17.36 15.75 5.78
C LYS A 400 -16.78 16.86 6.67
N ASP A 401 -17.37 17.05 7.84
CA ASP A 401 -16.92 18.04 8.83
C ASP A 401 -15.94 17.45 9.86
N ALA A 402 -15.51 16.21 9.66
CA ALA A 402 -14.45 15.58 10.45
C ALA A 402 -13.08 15.83 9.84
N GLU A 403 -12.06 15.88 10.69
CA GLU A 403 -10.67 16.11 10.31
C GLU A 403 -9.84 14.84 10.53
N VAL A 404 -9.19 14.33 9.47
CA VAL A 404 -8.28 13.19 9.55
C VAL A 404 -6.86 13.67 9.29
N PHE A 405 -5.98 13.44 10.25
CA PHE A 405 -4.53 13.60 10.13
C PHE A 405 -3.91 12.24 9.83
N LEU A 406 -2.89 12.20 8.97
CA LEU A 406 -2.11 10.98 8.75
C LEU A 406 -0.76 11.11 9.46
N GLY A 407 -0.33 10.05 10.13
CA GLY A 407 0.97 9.98 10.79
C GLY A 407 1.47 8.54 10.92
N SER A 408 2.69 8.37 11.43
CA SER A 408 3.29 7.07 11.68
C SER A 408 2.58 6.33 12.84
N PRO A 409 2.71 4.98 12.93
CA PRO A 409 2.23 4.20 14.06
C PRO A 409 2.65 4.76 15.42
N LEU A 410 3.89 5.24 15.55
CA LEU A 410 4.40 5.87 16.76
C LEU A 410 3.66 7.17 17.09
N THR A 411 3.43 8.03 16.07
CA THR A 411 2.66 9.28 16.24
C THR A 411 1.20 9.00 16.61
N VAL A 412 0.59 7.96 16.02
CA VAL A 412 -0.77 7.51 16.37
C VAL A 412 -0.84 7.05 17.82
N ALA A 413 0.08 6.21 18.27
CA ALA A 413 0.13 5.69 19.63
C ALA A 413 0.39 6.78 20.68
N ALA A 414 1.35 7.68 20.41
CA ALA A 414 1.67 8.82 21.25
C ALA A 414 0.46 9.74 21.43
N SER A 415 -0.23 10.04 20.34
CA SER A 415 -1.41 10.90 20.35
C SER A 415 -2.61 10.23 21.03
N ALA A 416 -2.77 8.91 20.87
CA ALA A 416 -3.81 8.15 21.59
C ALA A 416 -3.58 8.19 23.11
N LEU A 417 -2.33 8.12 23.55
CA LEU A 417 -1.97 8.16 24.96
C LEU A 417 -2.25 9.51 25.60
N THR A 418 -2.00 10.61 24.90
CA THR A 418 -2.09 11.98 25.45
C THR A 418 -3.44 12.64 25.19
N GLY A 419 -4.22 12.16 24.20
CA GLY A 419 -5.48 12.77 23.77
C GLY A 419 -5.33 13.96 22.83
N VAL A 420 -4.09 14.28 22.44
CA VAL A 420 -3.77 15.39 21.54
C VAL A 420 -2.73 14.94 20.53
N LEU A 421 -2.59 15.62 19.40
CA LEU A 421 -1.49 15.36 18.46
C LEU A 421 -0.16 15.56 19.19
N THR A 422 0.68 14.51 19.20
CA THR A 422 1.88 14.43 20.05
C THR A 422 3.07 13.93 19.25
N ASP A 423 4.21 14.59 19.43
CA ASP A 423 5.49 14.11 18.93
C ASP A 423 5.89 12.82 19.68
N PRO A 424 6.06 11.68 18.98
CA PRO A 424 6.39 10.43 19.66
C PRO A 424 7.72 10.50 20.41
N ARG A 425 8.63 11.36 19.99
CA ARG A 425 9.95 11.57 20.65
C ARG A 425 9.84 12.08 22.09
N ASP A 426 8.74 12.74 22.44
CA ASP A 426 8.50 13.19 23.81
C ASP A 426 8.22 12.04 24.80
N LEU A 427 7.86 10.86 24.30
CA LEU A 427 7.40 9.71 25.09
C LEU A 427 8.34 8.50 25.01
N LEU A 428 9.30 8.55 24.12
CA LEU A 428 10.33 7.51 23.96
C LEU A 428 11.48 7.83 24.92
N GLU A 429 11.84 6.91 25.83
CA GLU A 429 12.98 7.02 26.74
C GLU A 429 14.32 6.70 26.07
#